data_031c9a58063224094bf6e260ea19b076
#
_entry.id   031c9a58063224094bf6e260ea19b076
#
_cell.length_a   1.000
_cell.length_b   1.000
_cell.length_c   1.000
_cell.angle_alpha   90.00
_cell.angle_beta   90.00
_cell.angle_gamma   90.00
#
_symmetry.space_group_name_H-M   'P 1'
#
loop_
_entity.id
_entity.type
_entity.pdbx_description
1 polymer ?
#
loop_
_entity_poly.entity_id
_entity_poly.type
_entity_poly.pdbx_seq_one_letter_code
_entity_poly.pdbx_strand_id
1 'polypeptide(L)'
;SGVKASILSTLTSKIISTMMANNMSVEDCVATMASTLPVCEVRKVAYSTFTIIRVVNNKEAEIIQYDNPQVIMLRDGKNFDYPKTINQIDGKTIYISKVQLKLDDTFITTSDGAIYAGVGSSLNFGWQRDNIIEFMKAYMTGSIPQRRLPRFCSTNA
;
A
#
# COMPACT_ATOMS: atom_id res chain seq x y z
N SER A 1 0.97 17.20 -13.95
CA SER A 1 -0.01 16.91 -14.98
C SER A 1 -0.25 15.41 -15.07
N GLY A 2 -1.51 15.02 -15.31
CA GLY A 2 -1.96 13.63 -15.31
C GLY A 2 -1.18 12.69 -16.24
N VAL A 3 -0.69 13.16 -17.39
CA VAL A 3 0.07 12.35 -18.34
C VAL A 3 1.40 11.86 -17.75
N LYS A 4 2.16 12.73 -17.09
CA LYS A 4 3.43 12.33 -16.46
C LYS A 4 3.20 11.32 -15.33
N ALA A 5 2.18 11.53 -14.50
CA ALA A 5 1.82 10.61 -13.43
C ALA A 5 1.39 9.25 -13.98
N SER A 6 0.61 9.22 -15.08
CA SER A 6 0.19 7.99 -15.73
C SER A 6 1.37 7.19 -16.30
N ILE A 7 2.30 7.85 -16.98
CA ILE A 7 3.51 7.19 -17.50
C ILE A 7 4.33 6.58 -16.37
N LEU A 8 4.55 7.33 -15.30
CA LEU A 8 5.34 6.88 -14.16
C LEU A 8 4.66 5.71 -13.43
N SER A 9 3.36 5.78 -13.23
CA SER A 9 2.57 4.68 -12.63
C SER A 9 2.63 3.41 -13.48
N THR A 10 2.49 3.54 -14.80
CA THR A 10 2.59 2.41 -15.73
C THR A 10 4.00 1.79 -15.69
N LEU A 11 5.05 2.61 -15.71
CA LEU A 11 6.42 2.14 -15.64
C LEU A 11 6.68 1.40 -14.31
N THR A 12 6.27 1.97 -13.18
CA THR A 12 6.40 1.37 -11.86
C THR A 12 5.70 0.01 -11.81
N SER A 13 4.46 -0.06 -12.26
CA SER A 13 3.69 -1.30 -12.31
C SER A 13 4.36 -2.36 -13.19
N LYS A 14 4.87 -1.96 -14.36
CA LYS A 14 5.56 -2.88 -15.28
C LYS A 14 6.86 -3.44 -14.69
N ILE A 15 7.64 -2.60 -14.04
CA ILE A 15 8.88 -3.02 -13.36
C ILE A 15 8.54 -4.06 -12.28
N ILE A 16 7.62 -3.73 -11.38
CA ILE A 16 7.20 -4.63 -10.30
C ILE A 16 6.71 -5.98 -10.87
N SER A 17 5.80 -5.95 -11.84
CA SER A 17 5.23 -7.15 -12.42
C SER A 17 6.31 -8.04 -13.07
N THR A 18 7.26 -7.44 -13.80
CA THR A 18 8.34 -8.18 -14.43
C THR A 18 9.28 -8.82 -13.41
N MET A 19 9.61 -8.09 -12.37
CA MET A 19 10.51 -8.61 -11.32
C MET A 19 9.85 -9.72 -10.52
N MET A 20 8.57 -9.58 -10.19
CA MET A 20 7.82 -10.63 -9.49
C MET A 20 7.66 -11.89 -10.35
N ALA A 21 7.40 -11.74 -11.65
CA ALA A 21 7.31 -12.85 -12.58
C ALA A 21 8.63 -13.64 -12.72
N ASN A 22 9.77 -12.99 -12.50
CA ASN A 22 11.09 -13.60 -12.51
C ASN A 22 11.53 -14.10 -11.13
N ASN A 23 10.63 -14.19 -10.16
CA ASN A 23 10.90 -14.64 -8.79
C ASN A 23 12.05 -13.90 -8.09
N MET A 24 12.25 -12.63 -8.41
CA MET A 24 13.25 -11.81 -7.72
C MET A 24 12.92 -11.69 -6.23
N SER A 25 13.96 -11.57 -5.42
CA SER A 25 13.77 -11.28 -4.01
C SER A 25 13.09 -9.92 -3.82
N VAL A 26 12.38 -9.74 -2.72
CA VAL A 26 11.76 -8.47 -2.39
C VAL A 26 12.80 -7.37 -2.25
N GLU A 27 13.93 -7.69 -1.66
CA GLU A 27 15.05 -6.80 -1.43
C GLU A 27 15.63 -6.30 -2.77
N ASP A 28 15.85 -7.20 -3.74
CA ASP A 28 16.35 -6.84 -5.08
C ASP A 28 15.33 -6.03 -5.86
N CYS A 29 14.05 -6.39 -5.74
CA CYS A 29 12.95 -5.62 -6.35
C CYS A 29 12.95 -4.18 -5.85
N VAL A 30 13.03 -4.01 -4.55
CA VAL A 30 13.05 -2.69 -3.91
C VAL A 30 14.30 -1.90 -4.29
N ALA A 31 15.48 -2.53 -4.31
CA ALA A 31 16.72 -1.89 -4.71
C ALA A 31 16.65 -1.39 -6.17
N THR A 32 16.15 -2.22 -7.08
CA THR A 32 15.97 -1.83 -8.49
C THR A 32 14.96 -0.71 -8.64
N MET A 33 13.86 -0.76 -7.91
CA MET A 33 12.87 0.32 -7.95
C MET A 33 13.44 1.62 -7.38
N ALA A 34 14.17 1.57 -6.28
CA ALA A 34 14.79 2.73 -5.67
C ALA A 34 15.80 3.41 -6.62
N SER A 35 16.57 2.62 -7.36
CA SER A 35 17.55 3.15 -8.32
C SER A 35 16.92 3.64 -9.63
N THR A 36 15.77 3.09 -10.01
CA THR A 36 15.12 3.38 -11.31
C THR A 36 14.09 4.50 -11.22
N LEU A 37 13.36 4.59 -10.10
CA LEU A 37 12.33 5.60 -9.93
C LEU A 37 12.94 6.97 -9.58
N PRO A 38 12.48 8.04 -10.23
CA PRO A 38 12.97 9.37 -9.94
C PRO A 38 12.65 9.76 -8.49
N VAL A 39 13.63 10.33 -7.81
CA VAL A 39 13.45 10.94 -6.49
C VAL A 39 12.79 12.30 -6.66
N CYS A 40 11.80 12.61 -5.86
CA CYS A 40 11.29 13.97 -5.77
C CYS A 40 12.29 14.83 -4.97
N GLU A 41 13.34 15.27 -5.62
CA GLU A 41 14.21 16.34 -5.11
C GLU A 41 13.57 17.68 -5.44
N VAL A 42 12.81 18.26 -4.55
CA VAL A 42 12.25 19.61 -4.75
C VAL A 42 11.15 19.71 -5.82
N ARG A 43 9.93 19.25 -5.53
CA ARG A 43 8.62 19.59 -6.18
C ARG A 43 8.60 19.76 -7.72
N LYS A 44 9.67 19.47 -8.44
CA LYS A 44 9.78 19.71 -9.90
C LYS A 44 9.66 18.46 -10.74
N VAL A 45 9.83 17.28 -10.16
CA VAL A 45 9.77 16.00 -10.89
C VAL A 45 8.65 15.14 -10.33
N ALA A 46 7.88 14.51 -11.18
CA ALA A 46 6.90 13.53 -10.76
C ALA A 46 7.61 12.33 -10.12
N TYR A 47 7.12 11.86 -8.99
CA TYR A 47 7.61 10.65 -8.31
C TYR A 47 6.46 9.66 -8.12
N SER A 48 6.79 8.41 -7.95
CA SER A 48 5.83 7.35 -7.68
C SER A 48 5.95 6.87 -6.25
N THR A 49 4.83 6.74 -5.59
CA THR A 49 4.69 6.03 -4.32
C THR A 49 4.14 4.64 -4.59
N PHE A 50 4.45 3.67 -3.75
CA PHE A 50 3.92 2.34 -3.95
C PHE A 50 3.74 1.56 -2.65
N THR A 51 2.81 0.62 -2.71
CA THR A 51 2.62 -0.43 -1.71
C THR A 51 2.52 -1.75 -2.45
N ILE A 52 3.35 -2.71 -2.07
CA ILE A 52 3.32 -4.08 -2.59
C ILE A 52 2.97 -5.01 -1.44
N ILE A 53 2.01 -5.89 -1.65
CA ILE A 53 1.71 -6.99 -0.75
C ILE A 53 1.89 -8.28 -1.55
N ARG A 54 2.90 -9.05 -1.19
CA ARG A 54 3.19 -10.36 -1.78
C ARG A 54 2.82 -11.45 -0.79
N VAL A 55 1.95 -12.36 -1.20
CA VAL A 55 1.61 -13.54 -0.41
C VAL A 55 2.44 -14.72 -0.86
N VAL A 56 3.17 -15.32 0.07
CA VAL A 56 4.08 -16.44 -0.18
C VAL A 56 3.47 -17.71 0.42
N ASN A 57 3.26 -18.71 -0.42
CA ASN A 57 2.75 -20.05 -0.04
C ASN A 57 1.46 -20.01 0.81
N ASN A 58 0.64 -18.99 0.68
CA ASN A 58 -0.56 -18.75 1.49
C ASN A 58 -0.30 -18.74 3.01
N LYS A 59 0.92 -18.46 3.43
CA LYS A 59 1.33 -18.51 4.84
C LYS A 59 1.97 -17.22 5.34
N GLU A 60 2.58 -16.47 4.46
CA GLU A 60 3.30 -15.25 4.81
C GLU A 60 2.92 -14.12 3.85
N ALA A 61 2.76 -12.92 4.38
CA ALA A 61 2.68 -11.70 3.59
C ALA A 61 3.95 -10.87 3.76
N GLU A 62 4.54 -10.46 2.66
CA GLU A 62 5.58 -9.45 2.61
C GLU A 62 4.96 -8.13 2.17
N ILE A 63 5.09 -7.11 3.00
CA ILE A 63 4.50 -5.79 2.78
C ILE A 63 5.64 -4.80 2.58
N ILE A 64 5.68 -4.16 1.42
CA ILE A 64 6.70 -3.20 1.07
C ILE A 64 6.04 -1.87 0.78
N GLN A 65 6.54 -0.80 1.41
CA GLN A 65 5.94 0.51 1.28
C GLN A 65 7.01 1.58 1.06
N TYR A 66 6.76 2.42 0.07
CA TYR A 66 7.52 3.62 -0.19
C TYR A 66 6.58 4.82 -0.28
N ASP A 67 6.76 5.75 0.64
CA ASP A 67 6.04 7.04 0.70
C ASP A 67 4.51 6.92 0.59
N ASN A 68 3.97 5.85 1.14
CA ASN A 68 2.53 5.59 1.24
C ASN A 68 2.11 5.42 2.71
N PRO A 69 0.85 5.71 3.03
CA PRO A 69 0.30 5.41 4.35
C PRO A 69 0.48 3.94 4.70
N GLN A 70 0.77 3.68 5.97
CA GLN A 70 0.97 2.31 6.44
C GLN A 70 -0.28 1.46 6.13
N VAL A 71 -0.05 0.29 5.54
CA VAL A 71 -1.09 -0.73 5.37
C VAL A 71 -1.74 -1.04 6.72
N ILE A 72 -3.04 -1.05 6.75
CA ILE A 72 -3.83 -1.46 7.91
C ILE A 72 -4.05 -2.96 7.78
N MET A 73 -3.80 -3.69 8.85
CA MET A 73 -4.10 -5.11 8.92
C MET A 73 -5.14 -5.34 10.01
N LEU A 74 -6.24 -5.98 9.64
CA LEU A 74 -7.24 -6.43 10.59
C LEU A 74 -7.12 -7.94 10.77
N ARG A 75 -7.05 -8.36 12.03
CA ARG A 75 -7.07 -9.76 12.46
C ARG A 75 -8.13 -9.91 13.56
N ASP A 76 -9.01 -10.87 13.43
CA ASP A 76 -10.13 -11.06 14.35
C ASP A 76 -10.94 -9.76 14.58
N GLY A 77 -11.13 -8.97 13.53
CA GLY A 77 -11.85 -7.69 13.58
C GLY A 77 -11.12 -6.56 14.31
N LYS A 78 -9.86 -6.75 14.69
CA LYS A 78 -9.05 -5.75 15.40
C LYS A 78 -7.87 -5.31 14.55
N ASN A 79 -7.44 -4.05 14.77
CA ASN A 79 -6.18 -3.58 14.18
C ASN A 79 -5.03 -4.40 14.74
N PHE A 80 -4.24 -4.98 13.86
CA PHE A 80 -3.08 -5.79 14.19
C PHE A 80 -1.81 -5.02 13.83
N ASP A 81 -1.00 -4.75 14.84
CA ASP A 81 0.30 -4.13 14.64
C ASP A 81 1.34 -5.19 14.27
N TYR A 82 2.04 -4.94 13.19
CA TYR A 82 3.10 -5.81 12.70
C TYR A 82 4.43 -5.06 12.64
N PRO A 83 5.57 -5.78 12.84
CA PRO A 83 6.88 -5.16 12.85
C PRO A 83 7.25 -4.62 11.47
N LYS A 84 7.99 -3.52 11.45
CA LYS A 84 8.53 -2.90 10.24
C LYS A 84 10.04 -2.83 10.33
N THR A 85 10.70 -3.21 9.26
CA THR A 85 12.12 -2.97 9.06
C THR A 85 12.28 -1.75 8.17
N ILE A 86 13.11 -0.80 8.61
CA ILE A 86 13.44 0.40 7.86
C ILE A 86 14.70 0.13 7.04
N ASN A 87 14.62 0.35 5.74
CA ASN A 87 15.73 0.21 4.82
C ASN A 87 16.00 1.55 4.14
N GLN A 88 17.25 1.95 4.09
CA GLN A 88 17.70 3.13 3.33
C GLN A 88 18.35 2.65 2.04
N ILE A 89 17.75 2.96 0.91
CA ILE A 89 18.22 2.54 -0.41
C ILE A 89 18.21 3.77 -1.32
N ASP A 90 19.37 4.18 -1.81
CA ASP A 90 19.55 5.37 -2.66
C ASP A 90 18.84 6.62 -2.11
N GLY A 91 19.02 6.88 -0.81
CA GLY A 91 18.44 8.04 -0.13
C GLY A 91 16.93 7.94 0.12
N LYS A 92 16.29 6.80 -0.21
CA LYS A 92 14.87 6.57 0.02
C LYS A 92 14.65 5.68 1.23
N THR A 93 13.66 6.01 2.05
CA THR A 93 13.23 5.19 3.18
C THR A 93 12.15 4.22 2.72
N ILE A 94 12.43 2.94 2.81
CA ILE A 94 11.52 1.87 2.41
C ILE A 94 11.21 1.02 3.63
N TYR A 95 9.94 0.77 3.86
CA TYR A 95 9.47 -0.09 4.93
C TYR A 95 9.17 -1.48 4.39
N ILE A 96 9.77 -2.49 5.01
CA ILE A 96 9.53 -3.90 4.70
C ILE A 96 9.01 -4.60 5.96
N SER A 97 7.95 -5.36 5.81
CA SER A 97 7.36 -6.14 6.88
C SER A 97 7.07 -7.55 6.39
N LYS A 98 7.32 -8.55 7.24
CA LYS A 98 6.94 -9.95 7.00
C LYS A 98 5.98 -10.38 8.08
N VAL A 99 4.82 -10.88 7.69
CA VAL A 99 3.73 -11.22 8.60
C VAL A 99 3.25 -12.63 8.32
N GLN A 100 3.23 -13.46 9.35
CA GLN A 100 2.60 -14.77 9.26
C GLN A 100 1.08 -14.60 9.17
N LEU A 101 0.50 -15.15 8.11
CA LEU A 101 -0.93 -15.05 7.83
C LEU A 101 -1.73 -16.01 8.69
N LYS A 102 -2.91 -15.55 9.09
CA LYS A 102 -3.99 -16.37 9.64
C LYS A 102 -5.21 -16.26 8.73
N LEU A 103 -6.12 -17.21 8.91
CA LEU A 103 -7.40 -17.16 8.22
C LEU A 103 -8.13 -15.85 8.55
N ASP A 104 -8.80 -15.28 7.54
CA ASP A 104 -9.56 -14.02 7.62
C ASP A 104 -8.74 -12.76 7.91
N ASP A 105 -7.40 -12.82 7.85
CA ASP A 105 -6.58 -11.63 7.86
C ASP A 105 -6.94 -10.72 6.67
N THR A 106 -7.17 -9.45 6.97
CA THR A 106 -7.57 -8.46 5.96
C THR A 106 -6.57 -7.33 5.89
N PHE A 107 -6.08 -7.04 4.68
CA PHE A 107 -5.21 -5.90 4.41
C PHE A 107 -5.99 -4.78 3.75
N ILE A 108 -5.80 -3.56 4.24
CA ILE A 108 -6.40 -2.34 3.71
C ILE A 108 -5.28 -1.39 3.33
N THR A 109 -5.22 -1.07 2.05
CA THR A 109 -4.27 -0.10 1.50
C THR A 109 -5.00 1.19 1.15
N THR A 110 -4.39 2.31 1.44
CA THR A 110 -4.91 3.62 1.09
C THR A 110 -3.80 4.47 0.48
N SER A 111 -4.18 5.42 -0.37
CA SER A 111 -3.30 6.54 -0.71
C SER A 111 -3.44 7.63 0.35
N ASP A 112 -2.53 8.59 0.32
CA ASP A 112 -2.59 9.81 1.12
C ASP A 112 -3.90 10.58 0.91
N GLY A 113 -4.45 10.56 -0.29
CA GLY A 113 -5.75 11.15 -0.60
C GLY A 113 -6.89 10.65 0.27
N ALA A 114 -6.87 9.39 0.71
CA ALA A 114 -7.89 8.88 1.65
C ALA A 114 -7.68 9.43 3.06
N ILE A 115 -6.43 9.51 3.52
CA ILE A 115 -6.08 10.04 4.85
C ILE A 115 -6.48 11.52 4.97
N TYR A 116 -6.22 12.30 3.91
CA TYR A 116 -6.48 13.74 3.90
C TYR A 116 -7.84 14.12 3.30
N ALA A 117 -8.70 13.14 3.03
CA ALA A 117 -10.04 13.40 2.49
C ALA A 117 -10.82 14.35 3.39
N GLY A 118 -11.40 15.39 2.80
CA GLY A 118 -12.20 16.41 3.50
C GLY A 118 -11.42 17.55 4.13
N VAL A 119 -10.09 17.58 4.02
CA VAL A 119 -9.27 18.71 4.47
C VAL A 119 -9.68 19.99 3.73
N GLY A 120 -9.88 21.08 4.49
CA GLY A 120 -10.32 22.36 3.94
C GLY A 120 -11.83 22.45 3.64
N SER A 121 -12.60 21.43 3.96
CA SER A 121 -14.05 21.38 3.75
C SER A 121 -14.77 20.98 5.05
N SER A 122 -15.08 19.69 5.20
CA SER A 122 -15.83 19.16 6.35
C SER A 122 -14.95 18.70 7.49
N LEU A 123 -13.69 18.44 7.23
CA LEU A 123 -12.73 17.88 8.20
C LEU A 123 -11.44 18.71 8.23
N ASN A 124 -11.10 19.29 9.39
CA ASN A 124 -9.90 20.13 9.54
C ASN A 124 -8.60 19.35 9.29
N PHE A 125 -8.53 18.09 9.72
CA PHE A 125 -7.33 17.24 9.66
C PHE A 125 -7.46 16.06 8.68
N GLY A 126 -8.52 16.02 7.89
CA GLY A 126 -8.83 14.90 7.01
C GLY A 126 -9.49 13.73 7.75
N TRP A 127 -9.74 12.64 7.02
CA TRP A 127 -10.42 11.47 7.56
C TRP A 127 -9.56 10.64 8.51
N GLN A 128 -8.27 10.71 8.36
CA GLN A 128 -7.26 10.07 9.19
C GLN A 128 -7.35 8.52 9.28
N ARG A 129 -6.26 7.92 9.73
CA ARG A 129 -6.10 6.46 9.79
C ARG A 129 -7.11 5.78 10.72
N ASP A 130 -7.33 6.33 11.90
CA ASP A 130 -8.18 5.69 12.91
C ASP A 130 -9.65 5.62 12.47
N ASN A 131 -10.13 6.67 11.80
CA ASN A 131 -11.48 6.68 11.24
C ASN A 131 -11.63 5.67 10.11
N ILE A 132 -10.60 5.46 9.29
CA ILE A 132 -10.58 4.43 8.25
C ILE A 132 -10.67 3.04 8.90
N ILE A 133 -9.91 2.79 9.96
CA ILE A 133 -9.94 1.53 10.71
C ILE A 133 -11.34 1.27 11.26
N GLU A 134 -11.93 2.23 11.96
CA GLU A 134 -13.26 2.06 12.55
C GLU A 134 -14.35 1.87 11.48
N PHE A 135 -14.28 2.61 10.39
CA PHE A 135 -15.19 2.42 9.26
C PHE A 135 -15.08 1.02 8.67
N MET A 136 -13.87 0.52 8.45
CA MET A 136 -13.65 -0.80 7.88
C MET A 136 -14.09 -1.92 8.83
N LYS A 137 -13.88 -1.78 10.13
CA LYS A 137 -14.43 -2.70 11.13
C LYS A 137 -15.96 -2.77 11.06
N ALA A 138 -16.62 -1.61 11.05
CA ALA A 138 -18.06 -1.54 10.97
C ALA A 138 -18.61 -2.10 9.64
N TYR A 139 -17.89 -1.88 8.54
CA TYR A 139 -18.22 -2.43 7.23
C TYR A 139 -18.13 -3.97 7.23
N MET A 140 -17.05 -4.52 7.78
CA MET A 140 -16.82 -5.97 7.83
C MET A 140 -17.81 -6.70 8.76
N THR A 141 -18.21 -6.07 9.85
CA THR A 141 -19.21 -6.62 10.78
C THR A 141 -20.66 -6.48 10.30
N GLY A 142 -20.88 -5.84 9.14
CA GLY A 142 -22.22 -5.60 8.60
C GLY A 142 -22.99 -4.49 9.32
N SER A 143 -22.35 -3.76 10.22
CA SER A 143 -22.96 -2.63 10.94
C SER A 143 -23.21 -1.42 10.03
N ILE A 144 -22.57 -1.37 8.89
CA ILE A 144 -22.78 -0.38 7.83
C ILE A 144 -23.29 -1.11 6.58
N PRO A 145 -24.33 -0.61 5.89
CA PRO A 145 -24.83 -1.24 4.67
C PRO A 145 -23.73 -1.39 3.62
N GLN A 146 -23.55 -2.60 3.13
CA GLN A 146 -22.57 -2.92 2.08
C GLN A 146 -23.04 -2.40 0.72
N ARG A 147 -23.26 -1.09 0.57
CA ARG A 147 -23.54 -0.47 -0.71
C ARG A 147 -22.23 -0.36 -1.49
N ARG A 148 -22.01 -1.38 -2.33
CA ARG A 148 -21.15 -1.42 -3.52
C ARG A 148 -19.81 -0.66 -3.38
N LEU A 149 -18.85 -1.23 -2.66
CA LEU A 149 -17.47 -1.07 -3.08
C LEU A 149 -17.29 -1.89 -4.37
N PRO A 150 -16.60 -1.36 -5.39
CA PRO A 150 -16.29 -2.18 -6.55
C PRO A 150 -15.52 -3.41 -6.07
N ARG A 151 -16.03 -4.59 -6.36
CA ARG A 151 -15.29 -5.82 -6.17
C ARG A 151 -14.12 -5.76 -7.12
N PHE A 152 -12.93 -5.52 -6.61
CA PHE A 152 -11.74 -5.86 -7.34
C PHE A 152 -11.76 -7.38 -7.47
N CYS A 153 -12.01 -7.87 -8.67
CA CYS A 153 -11.94 -9.27 -8.98
C CYS A 153 -10.54 -9.76 -8.62
N SER A 154 -10.45 -10.65 -7.63
CA SER A 154 -9.33 -11.56 -7.54
C SER A 154 -9.44 -12.46 -8.77
N THR A 155 -8.67 -12.19 -9.80
CA THR A 155 -8.45 -13.17 -10.85
C THR A 155 -7.68 -14.32 -10.23
N ASN A 156 -8.39 -15.41 -9.94
CA ASN A 156 -7.80 -16.70 -9.72
C ASN A 156 -7.05 -17.08 -11.00
N ALA A 157 -5.75 -17.25 -10.91
CA ALA A 157 -4.93 -18.00 -11.84
C ALA A 157 -4.32 -19.16 -11.08
#